data_56869f9b202a7a723ea531f1b799c591
#
_entry.id   56869f9b202a7a723ea531f1b799c591
#
_cell.length_a   1.000
_cell.length_b   1.000
_cell.length_c   1.000
_cell.angle_alpha   90.00
_cell.angle_beta   90.00
_cell.angle_gamma   90.00
#
_symmetry.space_group_name_H-M   'P 1'
#
loop_
_entity.id
_entity.type
_entity.pdbx_description
1 polymer ?
#
loop_
_entity_poly.entity_id
_entity_poly.type
_entity_poly.pdbx_seq_one_letter_code
_entity_poly.pdbx_strand_id
1 'polypeptide(L)'
;AVFGGFPIDKQIRSLKQKSHIVTGTPGRVMDHIRRGSLILDKVTCLVIDEADLMLDMGFIDEVKQILDLLSPECRIALFSATLKPEIREFAGSHIHDMGMSFTEQPEAENAITEELFETDNENKFKVFLNVLYRENPQCCIIFCGTREMVNVLFQKLRRHRIFCGMIHGELEQKERLKTIDAFRRGVIRYLIATDVAARGIDLENITHVINYDF
;
A
#
# COMPACT_ATOMS: atom_id res chain seq x y z
N ALA A 1 14.51 -3.73 -6.83
CA ALA A 1 13.71 -3.31 -5.66
C ALA A 1 14.26 -3.93 -4.38
N VAL A 2 14.19 -3.18 -3.27
CA VAL A 2 14.61 -3.62 -1.94
C VAL A 2 13.48 -3.39 -0.93
N PHE A 3 12.98 -4.46 -0.29
CA PHE A 3 11.80 -4.38 0.59
C PHE A 3 11.80 -5.48 1.65
N GLY A 4 11.02 -5.29 2.72
CA GLY A 4 10.84 -6.27 3.78
C GLY A 4 10.19 -7.57 3.30
N GLY A 5 10.32 -8.65 4.10
CA GLY A 5 9.72 -9.94 3.75
C GLY A 5 10.40 -10.73 2.62
N PHE A 6 11.46 -10.19 2.01
CA PHE A 6 12.24 -10.86 0.97
C PHE A 6 13.69 -11.09 1.42
N PRO A 7 14.33 -12.24 1.08
CA PRO A 7 15.70 -12.56 1.53
C PRO A 7 16.71 -11.48 1.14
N ILE A 8 17.42 -10.96 2.14
CA ILE A 8 18.34 -9.83 1.97
C ILE A 8 19.53 -10.17 1.06
N ASP A 9 20.03 -11.42 1.11
CA ASP A 9 21.17 -11.85 0.29
C ASP A 9 20.87 -11.76 -1.22
N LYS A 10 19.61 -12.02 -1.62
CA LYS A 10 19.20 -11.87 -3.02
C LYS A 10 19.19 -10.40 -3.43
N GLN A 11 18.76 -9.51 -2.53
CA GLN A 11 18.76 -8.07 -2.77
C GLN A 11 20.19 -7.53 -2.87
N ILE A 12 21.10 -7.96 -1.98
CA ILE A 12 22.53 -7.62 -2.02
C ILE A 12 23.15 -8.01 -3.36
N ARG A 13 22.86 -9.23 -3.85
CA ARG A 13 23.36 -9.67 -5.16
C ARG A 13 22.85 -8.83 -6.30
N SER A 14 21.58 -8.43 -6.24
CA SER A 14 20.97 -7.54 -7.24
C SER A 14 21.60 -6.14 -7.23
N LEU A 15 21.83 -5.56 -6.06
CA LEU A 15 22.47 -4.24 -5.93
C LEU A 15 23.91 -4.23 -6.48
N LYS A 16 24.66 -5.34 -6.34
CA LYS A 16 26.01 -5.47 -6.90
C LYS A 16 26.04 -5.39 -8.43
N GLN A 17 24.92 -5.55 -9.12
CA GLN A 17 24.81 -5.46 -10.59
C GLN A 17 24.75 -4.01 -11.11
N LYS A 18 25.06 -3.01 -10.27
CA LYS A 18 25.08 -1.57 -10.63
C LYS A 18 23.73 -1.09 -11.18
N SER A 19 22.69 -1.24 -10.40
CA SER A 19 21.35 -0.73 -10.74
C SER A 19 21.35 0.79 -10.84
N HIS A 20 20.77 1.35 -11.90
CA HIS A 20 20.63 2.79 -12.10
C HIS A 20 19.49 3.37 -11.25
N ILE A 21 18.45 2.58 -10.99
CA ILE A 21 17.30 2.95 -10.17
C ILE A 21 17.15 1.90 -9.09
N VAL A 22 17.01 2.35 -7.85
CA VAL A 22 16.72 1.51 -6.69
C VAL A 22 15.39 1.97 -6.11
N THR A 23 14.42 1.07 -6.04
CA THR A 23 13.14 1.29 -5.36
C THR A 23 13.11 0.48 -4.08
N GLY A 24 12.55 1.02 -3.01
CA GLY A 24 12.51 0.28 -1.75
C GLY A 24 11.66 0.92 -0.66
N THR A 25 11.38 0.13 0.37
CA THR A 25 10.77 0.63 1.60
C THR A 25 11.84 1.26 2.49
N PRO A 26 11.56 2.38 3.22
CA PRO A 26 12.57 3.13 3.98
C PRO A 26 13.42 2.27 4.91
N GLY A 27 12.80 1.45 5.77
CA GLY A 27 13.54 0.58 6.70
C GLY A 27 14.48 -0.43 6.02
N ARG A 28 14.10 -0.99 4.85
CA ARG A 28 14.97 -1.91 4.12
C ARG A 28 16.09 -1.17 3.37
N VAL A 29 15.84 0.02 2.87
CA VAL A 29 16.87 0.90 2.30
C VAL A 29 17.91 1.22 3.38
N MET A 30 17.48 1.62 4.57
CA MET A 30 18.38 1.87 5.71
C MET A 30 19.18 0.63 6.12
N ASP A 31 18.59 -0.57 6.12
CA ASP A 31 19.31 -1.81 6.41
C ASP A 31 20.44 -2.07 5.38
N HIS A 32 20.18 -1.84 4.10
CA HIS A 32 21.20 -1.94 3.06
C HIS A 32 22.31 -0.89 3.18
N ILE A 33 21.98 0.35 3.56
CA ILE A 33 22.94 1.42 3.81
C ILE A 33 23.85 1.05 5.00
N ARG A 34 23.27 0.65 6.13
CA ARG A 34 24.00 0.22 7.33
C ARG A 34 24.93 -0.96 7.07
N ARG A 35 24.58 -1.84 6.16
CA ARG A 35 25.41 -2.99 5.71
C ARG A 35 26.45 -2.62 4.66
N GLY A 36 26.47 -1.38 4.18
CA GLY A 36 27.34 -0.97 3.08
C GLY A 36 27.03 -1.63 1.74
N SER A 37 25.86 -2.26 1.59
CA SER A 37 25.42 -2.90 0.34
C SER A 37 24.70 -1.94 -0.61
N LEU A 38 24.30 -0.78 -0.12
CA LEU A 38 23.79 0.35 -0.88
C LEU A 38 24.59 1.60 -0.47
N ILE A 39 25.21 2.26 -1.44
CA ILE A 39 26.02 3.47 -1.26
C ILE A 39 25.29 4.60 -1.98
N LEU A 40 25.12 5.74 -1.30
CA LEU A 40 24.33 6.88 -1.79
C LEU A 40 25.16 7.99 -2.45
N ASP A 41 26.48 7.91 -2.46
CA ASP A 41 27.40 8.98 -2.89
C ASP A 41 27.14 9.49 -4.34
N LYS A 42 26.54 8.67 -5.18
CA LYS A 42 26.24 8.98 -6.58
C LYS A 42 24.76 9.14 -6.87
N VAL A 43 23.93 9.22 -5.84
CA VAL A 43 22.49 9.45 -6.02
C VAL A 43 22.27 10.90 -6.36
N THR A 44 21.68 11.15 -7.51
CA THR A 44 21.38 12.49 -8.03
C THR A 44 19.92 12.89 -7.90
N CYS A 45 19.06 11.93 -7.60
CA CYS A 45 17.63 12.16 -7.41
C CYS A 45 17.07 11.16 -6.42
N LEU A 46 16.31 11.65 -5.44
CA LEU A 46 15.49 10.85 -4.55
C LEU A 46 14.02 11.17 -4.84
N VAL A 47 13.21 10.12 -4.95
CA VAL A 47 11.76 10.24 -5.03
C VAL A 47 11.15 9.61 -3.78
N ILE A 48 10.34 10.38 -3.08
CA ILE A 48 9.54 9.96 -1.93
C ILE A 48 8.10 9.91 -2.43
N ASP A 49 7.55 8.71 -2.53
CA ASP A 49 6.18 8.49 -3.02
C ASP A 49 5.28 8.06 -1.86
N GLU A 50 4.01 8.44 -1.89
CA GLU A 50 3.04 8.20 -0.82
C GLU A 50 3.55 8.69 0.56
N ALA A 51 4.03 9.94 0.64
CA ALA A 51 4.63 10.49 1.86
C ALA A 51 3.67 10.52 3.07
N ASP A 52 2.38 10.75 2.84
CA ASP A 52 1.35 10.66 3.87
C ASP A 52 1.23 9.25 4.44
N LEU A 53 1.35 8.23 3.61
CA LEU A 53 1.38 6.85 4.07
C LEU A 53 2.65 6.56 4.89
N MET A 54 3.81 7.05 4.45
CA MET A 54 5.05 6.89 5.21
C MET A 54 4.98 7.53 6.59
N LEU A 55 4.28 8.69 6.70
CA LEU A 55 4.00 9.33 7.98
C LEU A 55 3.09 8.45 8.86
N ASP A 56 1.97 7.97 8.30
CA ASP A 56 1.00 7.14 9.04
C ASP A 56 1.61 5.81 9.52
N MET A 57 2.58 5.28 8.79
CA MET A 57 3.31 4.05 9.15
C MET A 57 4.52 4.31 10.06
N GLY A 58 4.84 5.56 10.38
CA GLY A 58 5.96 5.94 11.23
C GLY A 58 7.34 5.83 10.57
N PHE A 59 7.42 5.84 9.23
CA PHE A 59 8.68 5.73 8.48
C PHE A 59 9.37 7.07 8.23
N ILE A 60 8.82 8.16 8.71
CA ILE A 60 9.37 9.51 8.47
C ILE A 60 10.80 9.65 9.01
N ASP A 61 11.10 9.02 10.13
CA ASP A 61 12.43 9.11 10.73
C ASP A 61 13.49 8.36 9.93
N GLU A 62 13.16 7.20 9.34
CA GLU A 62 14.04 6.53 8.39
C GLU A 62 14.26 7.35 7.12
N VAL A 63 13.22 8.01 6.63
CA VAL A 63 13.33 8.89 5.46
C VAL A 63 14.23 10.06 5.75
N LYS A 64 14.13 10.72 6.93
CA LYS A 64 15.05 11.77 7.37
C LYS A 64 16.50 11.29 7.39
N GLN A 65 16.76 10.13 8.00
CA GLN A 65 18.10 9.54 8.04
C GLN A 65 18.66 9.27 6.63
N ILE A 66 17.82 8.86 5.68
CA ILE A 66 18.24 8.69 4.27
C ILE A 66 18.61 10.03 3.65
N LEU A 67 17.78 11.06 3.87
CA LEU A 67 18.02 12.42 3.37
C LEU A 67 19.34 13.00 3.89
N ASP A 68 19.62 12.82 5.16
CA ASP A 68 20.86 13.29 5.82
C ASP A 68 22.14 12.66 5.22
N LEU A 69 22.02 11.51 4.56
CA LEU A 69 23.13 10.80 3.93
C LEU A 69 23.32 11.15 2.45
N LEU A 70 22.43 11.93 1.86
CA LEU A 70 22.51 12.33 0.47
C LEU A 70 23.38 13.57 0.28
N SER A 71 23.93 13.71 -0.93
CA SER A 71 24.59 14.97 -1.33
C SER A 71 23.60 16.13 -1.27
N PRO A 72 24.02 17.34 -0.83
CA PRO A 72 23.18 18.54 -0.92
C PRO A 72 22.71 18.89 -2.34
N GLU A 73 23.41 18.40 -3.36
CA GLU A 73 23.03 18.58 -4.78
C GLU A 73 21.99 17.55 -5.25
N CYS A 74 21.60 16.59 -4.41
CA CYS A 74 20.59 15.59 -4.76
C CYS A 74 19.22 16.26 -4.88
N ARG A 75 18.59 16.07 -6.04
CA ARG A 75 17.22 16.55 -6.24
C ARG A 75 16.25 15.66 -5.51
N ILE A 76 15.31 16.28 -4.81
CA ILE A 76 14.28 15.57 -4.05
C ILE A 76 12.92 15.87 -4.68
N ALA A 77 12.17 14.82 -4.97
CA ALA A 77 10.77 14.89 -5.37
C ALA A 77 9.91 14.16 -4.34
N LEU A 78 8.88 14.82 -3.83
CA LEU A 78 7.94 14.26 -2.86
C LEU A 78 6.55 14.25 -3.47
N PHE A 79 5.92 13.07 -3.46
CA PHE A 79 4.55 12.85 -3.88
C PHE A 79 3.70 12.42 -2.69
N SER A 80 2.51 12.98 -2.58
CA SER A 80 1.56 12.67 -1.52
C SER A 80 0.14 12.91 -2.00
N ALA A 81 -0.79 12.02 -1.67
CA ALA A 81 -2.21 12.21 -1.97
C ALA A 81 -2.83 13.29 -1.08
N THR A 82 -2.34 13.47 0.15
CA THR A 82 -2.78 14.47 1.10
C THR A 82 -1.63 15.33 1.56
N LEU A 83 -1.88 16.62 1.77
CA LEU A 83 -0.89 17.56 2.29
C LEU A 83 -1.15 17.85 3.77
N LYS A 84 -0.95 16.85 4.62
CA LYS A 84 -1.02 16.99 6.08
C LYS A 84 -0.01 18.04 6.56
N PRO A 85 -0.28 18.75 7.67
CA PRO A 85 0.67 19.74 8.22
C PRO A 85 2.08 19.19 8.43
N GLU A 86 2.19 17.95 8.91
CA GLU A 86 3.44 17.26 9.18
C GLU A 86 4.24 16.98 7.88
N ILE A 87 3.57 16.68 6.78
CA ILE A 87 4.21 16.51 5.47
C ILE A 87 4.72 17.85 4.94
N ARG A 88 3.95 18.91 5.13
CA ARG A 88 4.37 20.27 4.75
C ARG A 88 5.60 20.73 5.55
N GLU A 89 5.62 20.49 6.86
CA GLU A 89 6.75 20.79 7.73
C GLU A 89 7.98 19.98 7.32
N PHE A 90 7.81 18.66 7.11
CA PHE A 90 8.86 17.78 6.63
C PHE A 90 9.46 18.26 5.30
N ALA A 91 8.62 18.58 4.32
CA ALA A 91 9.07 19.09 3.03
C ALA A 91 9.81 20.41 3.16
N GLY A 92 9.28 21.36 3.93
CA GLY A 92 9.89 22.67 4.15
C GLY A 92 11.25 22.60 4.85
N SER A 93 11.47 21.58 5.69
CA SER A 93 12.72 21.40 6.44
C SER A 93 13.83 20.71 5.63
N HIS A 94 13.48 19.90 4.59
CA HIS A 94 14.44 19.04 3.91
C HIS A 94 14.54 19.27 2.40
N ILE A 95 13.59 20.00 1.79
CA ILE A 95 13.59 20.26 0.36
C ILE A 95 13.85 21.75 0.13
N HIS A 96 15.05 22.07 -0.33
CA HIS A 96 15.42 23.44 -0.71
C HIS A 96 14.83 23.78 -2.07
N ASP A 97 14.47 25.07 -2.27
CA ASP A 97 13.85 25.56 -3.53
C ASP A 97 12.59 24.78 -3.94
N MET A 98 11.72 24.53 -2.98
CA MET A 98 10.52 23.73 -3.17
C MET A 98 9.51 24.43 -4.13
N GLY A 99 9.38 23.88 -5.33
CA GLY A 99 8.23 24.13 -6.19
C GLY A 99 7.09 23.21 -5.82
N MET A 100 5.90 23.74 -5.53
CA MET A 100 4.71 22.93 -5.26
C MET A 100 3.81 22.92 -6.49
N SER A 101 3.41 21.72 -6.92
CA SER A 101 2.41 21.55 -7.96
C SER A 101 1.24 20.75 -7.37
N PHE A 102 0.06 21.32 -7.43
CA PHE A 102 -1.17 20.63 -7.08
C PHE A 102 -1.84 20.19 -8.38
N THR A 103 -2.10 18.89 -8.49
CA THR A 103 -3.00 18.40 -9.51
C THR A 103 -4.41 18.58 -8.94
N GLU A 104 -5.16 19.54 -9.43
CA GLU A 104 -6.60 19.52 -9.26
C GLU A 104 -7.06 18.24 -9.95
N GLN A 105 -7.52 17.27 -9.15
CA GLN A 105 -8.27 16.18 -9.76
C GLN A 105 -9.49 16.85 -10.38
N PRO A 106 -9.73 16.71 -11.70
CA PRO A 106 -11.02 17.06 -12.23
C PRO A 106 -12.01 16.31 -11.34
N GLU A 107 -12.93 17.03 -10.73
CA GLU A 107 -14.04 16.43 -9.99
C GLU A 107 -14.55 15.31 -10.90
N ALA A 108 -14.27 14.07 -10.53
CA ALA A 108 -14.83 12.93 -11.24
C ALA A 108 -16.32 12.98 -10.90
N GLU A 109 -17.01 13.85 -11.64
CA GLU A 109 -18.46 13.94 -11.57
C GLU A 109 -18.98 12.51 -11.72
N ASN A 110 -19.54 12.00 -10.63
CA ASN A 110 -20.42 10.83 -10.60
C ASN A 110 -19.83 9.43 -10.67
N ALA A 111 -18.64 9.19 -10.21
CA ALA A 111 -18.12 7.83 -10.34
C ALA A 111 -18.44 6.91 -9.17
N ILE A 112 -18.67 7.40 -7.95
CA ILE A 112 -18.79 6.54 -6.76
C ILE A 112 -20.15 6.78 -6.08
N THR A 113 -20.93 5.70 -5.94
CA THR A 113 -22.13 5.69 -5.09
C THR A 113 -21.73 5.09 -3.74
N GLU A 114 -22.00 5.80 -2.67
CA GLU A 114 -21.72 5.35 -1.31
C GLU A 114 -23.02 4.94 -0.61
N GLU A 115 -23.02 3.76 0.01
CA GLU A 115 -24.13 3.28 0.83
C GLU A 115 -23.61 2.90 2.22
N LEU A 116 -24.31 3.34 3.26
CA LEU A 116 -24.05 2.98 4.66
C LEU A 116 -25.12 2.00 5.16
N PHE A 117 -24.65 0.89 5.73
CA PHE A 117 -25.52 -0.12 6.33
C PHE A 117 -25.30 -0.17 7.84
N GLU A 118 -26.26 0.32 8.60
CA GLU A 118 -26.25 0.19 10.05
C GLU A 118 -26.70 -1.21 10.46
N THR A 119 -25.92 -1.86 11.33
CA THR A 119 -26.20 -3.22 11.80
C THR A 119 -25.55 -3.48 13.15
N ASP A 120 -26.14 -4.39 13.92
CA ASP A 120 -25.48 -4.94 15.10
C ASP A 120 -24.46 -6.02 14.75
N ASN A 121 -23.61 -6.39 15.72
CA ASN A 121 -22.55 -7.38 15.51
C ASN A 121 -23.07 -8.78 15.17
N GLU A 122 -24.26 -9.16 15.64
CA GLU A 122 -24.85 -10.49 15.42
C GLU A 122 -25.34 -10.63 13.97
N ASN A 123 -25.91 -9.56 13.42
CA ASN A 123 -26.47 -9.55 12.08
C ASN A 123 -25.48 -9.07 11.00
N LYS A 124 -24.36 -8.46 11.38
CA LYS A 124 -23.37 -7.86 10.47
C LYS A 124 -23.01 -8.77 9.28
N PHE A 125 -22.68 -10.03 9.55
CA PHE A 125 -22.31 -10.96 8.49
C PHE A 125 -23.49 -11.30 7.58
N LYS A 126 -24.71 -11.39 8.11
CA LYS A 126 -25.94 -11.64 7.33
C LYS A 126 -26.26 -10.46 6.42
N VAL A 127 -26.17 -9.23 6.93
CA VAL A 127 -26.35 -8.00 6.14
C VAL A 127 -25.30 -7.95 5.03
N PHE A 128 -24.04 -8.18 5.36
CA PHE A 128 -22.95 -8.22 4.39
C PHE A 128 -23.20 -9.25 3.27
N LEU A 129 -23.63 -10.47 3.59
CA LEU A 129 -23.99 -11.48 2.58
C LEU A 129 -25.13 -11.00 1.68
N ASN A 130 -26.16 -10.38 2.25
CA ASN A 130 -27.28 -9.85 1.49
C ASN A 130 -26.79 -8.76 0.50
N VAL A 131 -25.88 -7.87 0.94
CA VAL A 131 -25.26 -6.87 0.06
C VAL A 131 -24.48 -7.56 -1.06
N LEU A 132 -23.63 -8.53 -0.76
CA LEU A 132 -22.88 -9.27 -1.79
C LEU A 132 -23.79 -9.96 -2.82
N TYR A 133 -24.91 -10.54 -2.39
CA TYR A 133 -25.84 -11.18 -3.29
C TYR A 133 -26.66 -10.18 -4.11
N ARG A 134 -27.05 -9.05 -3.51
CA ARG A 134 -27.82 -7.99 -4.20
C ARG A 134 -26.97 -7.34 -5.28
N GLU A 135 -25.77 -6.89 -4.93
CA GLU A 135 -24.87 -6.17 -5.83
C GLU A 135 -24.16 -7.07 -6.84
N ASN A 136 -23.94 -8.31 -6.46
CA ASN A 136 -23.24 -9.32 -7.29
C ASN A 136 -21.98 -8.78 -7.98
N PRO A 137 -21.03 -8.18 -7.23
CA PRO A 137 -19.89 -7.46 -7.79
C PRO A 137 -19.00 -8.37 -8.64
N GLN A 138 -18.49 -7.84 -9.75
CA GLN A 138 -17.59 -8.61 -10.62
C GLN A 138 -16.14 -8.58 -10.10
N CYS A 139 -15.74 -7.48 -9.47
CA CYS A 139 -14.43 -7.30 -8.87
C CYS A 139 -14.59 -6.46 -7.59
N CYS A 140 -14.42 -7.07 -6.43
CA CYS A 140 -14.71 -6.43 -5.14
C CYS A 140 -13.55 -6.59 -4.16
N ILE A 141 -13.14 -5.47 -3.55
CA ILE A 141 -12.24 -5.48 -2.39
C ILE A 141 -13.09 -5.31 -1.14
N ILE A 142 -12.78 -6.11 -0.10
CA ILE A 142 -13.43 -6.08 1.19
C ILE A 142 -12.37 -5.74 2.24
N PHE A 143 -12.43 -4.54 2.78
CA PHE A 143 -11.51 -4.08 3.81
C PHE A 143 -11.94 -4.51 5.19
N CYS A 144 -10.97 -4.98 5.98
CA CYS A 144 -11.11 -5.31 7.38
C CYS A 144 -10.05 -4.58 8.21
N GLY A 145 -10.41 -4.09 9.40
CA GLY A 145 -9.52 -3.34 10.28
C GLY A 145 -8.36 -4.17 10.84
N THR A 146 -8.55 -5.50 10.98
CA THR A 146 -7.52 -6.39 11.53
C THR A 146 -7.29 -7.62 10.65
N ARG A 147 -6.07 -8.20 10.75
CA ARG A 147 -5.73 -9.45 10.09
C ARG A 147 -6.56 -10.64 10.59
N GLU A 148 -6.91 -10.64 11.89
CA GLU A 148 -7.79 -11.63 12.51
C GLU A 148 -9.16 -11.61 11.84
N MET A 149 -9.72 -10.40 11.61
CA MET A 149 -11.00 -10.26 10.92
C MET A 149 -10.93 -10.70 9.47
N VAL A 150 -9.81 -10.42 8.76
CA VAL A 150 -9.57 -10.95 7.41
C VAL A 150 -9.67 -12.48 7.41
N ASN A 151 -8.99 -13.15 8.33
CA ASN A 151 -9.02 -14.60 8.46
C ASN A 151 -10.43 -15.13 8.78
N VAL A 152 -11.12 -14.49 9.74
CA VAL A 152 -12.49 -14.88 10.13
C VAL A 152 -13.45 -14.74 8.97
N LEU A 153 -13.41 -13.59 8.27
CA LEU A 153 -14.30 -13.33 7.15
C LEU A 153 -14.03 -14.28 5.96
N PHE A 154 -12.75 -14.53 5.67
CA PHE A 154 -12.34 -15.50 4.66
C PHE A 154 -12.93 -16.89 4.93
N GLN A 155 -12.81 -17.39 6.17
CA GLN A 155 -13.36 -18.69 6.54
C GLN A 155 -14.89 -18.71 6.45
N LYS A 156 -15.57 -17.64 6.89
CA LYS A 156 -17.04 -17.52 6.77
C LYS A 156 -17.48 -17.57 5.31
N LEU A 157 -16.88 -16.79 4.42
CA LEU A 157 -17.23 -16.79 2.99
C LEU A 157 -16.99 -18.15 2.34
N ARG A 158 -15.88 -18.82 2.66
CA ARG A 158 -15.58 -20.18 2.19
C ARG A 158 -16.65 -21.20 2.60
N ARG A 159 -17.14 -21.11 3.85
CA ARG A 159 -18.24 -21.97 4.32
C ARG A 159 -19.54 -21.72 3.55
N HIS A 160 -19.77 -20.51 3.09
CA HIS A 160 -20.88 -20.13 2.23
C HIS A 160 -20.61 -20.40 0.73
N ARG A 161 -19.53 -21.13 0.39
CA ARG A 161 -19.12 -21.48 -0.97
C ARG A 161 -18.83 -20.25 -1.86
N ILE A 162 -18.50 -19.11 -1.24
CA ILE A 162 -18.06 -17.91 -1.95
C ILE A 162 -16.56 -18.00 -2.17
N PHE A 163 -16.14 -17.98 -3.43
CA PHE A 163 -14.72 -18.09 -3.78
C PHE A 163 -14.05 -16.73 -3.65
N CYS A 164 -13.10 -16.62 -2.72
CA CYS A 164 -12.42 -15.38 -2.39
C CYS A 164 -10.94 -15.62 -2.07
N GLY A 165 -10.14 -14.56 -2.18
CA GLY A 165 -8.77 -14.51 -1.70
C GLY A 165 -8.64 -13.62 -0.47
N MET A 166 -7.52 -13.72 0.23
CA MET A 166 -7.20 -12.84 1.35
C MET A 166 -5.76 -12.35 1.27
N ILE A 167 -5.52 -11.13 1.78
CA ILE A 167 -4.18 -10.57 1.94
C ILE A 167 -4.08 -9.79 3.25
N HIS A 168 -3.02 -10.04 4.01
CA HIS A 168 -2.62 -9.29 5.22
C HIS A 168 -1.12 -9.43 5.47
N GLY A 169 -0.58 -8.66 6.41
CA GLY A 169 0.86 -8.52 6.61
C GLY A 169 1.61 -9.79 7.03
N GLU A 170 0.92 -10.82 7.56
CA GLU A 170 1.55 -12.10 7.97
C GLU A 170 1.62 -13.13 6.85
N LEU A 171 0.96 -12.92 5.72
CA LEU A 171 1.07 -13.85 4.59
C LEU A 171 2.47 -13.79 3.98
N GLU A 172 2.97 -14.95 3.59
CA GLU A 172 4.19 -15.03 2.79
C GLU A 172 4.03 -14.21 1.50
N GLN A 173 5.08 -13.46 1.13
CA GLN A 173 5.07 -12.62 -0.07
C GLN A 173 4.67 -13.38 -1.34
N LYS A 174 5.08 -14.66 -1.43
CA LYS A 174 4.73 -15.53 -2.55
C LYS A 174 3.23 -15.80 -2.64
N GLU A 175 2.57 -16.02 -1.51
CA GLU A 175 1.13 -16.27 -1.44
C GLU A 175 0.36 -14.99 -1.75
N ARG A 176 0.80 -13.86 -1.19
CA ARG A 176 0.24 -12.54 -1.49
C ARG A 176 0.26 -12.25 -2.99
N LEU A 177 1.40 -12.42 -3.66
CA LEU A 177 1.54 -12.20 -5.10
C LEU A 177 0.63 -13.12 -5.92
N LYS A 178 0.51 -14.40 -5.54
CA LYS A 178 -0.41 -15.35 -6.21
C LYS A 178 -1.87 -14.93 -6.07
N THR A 179 -2.27 -14.49 -4.88
CA THR A 179 -3.64 -14.05 -4.62
C THR A 179 -3.98 -12.79 -5.44
N ILE A 180 -3.07 -11.81 -5.46
CA ILE A 180 -3.24 -10.59 -6.25
C ILE A 180 -3.33 -10.91 -7.75
N ASP A 181 -2.47 -11.79 -8.26
CA ASP A 181 -2.51 -12.21 -9.66
C ASP A 181 -3.82 -12.93 -10.01
N ALA A 182 -4.31 -13.82 -9.14
CA ALA A 182 -5.59 -14.49 -9.31
C ALA A 182 -6.77 -13.49 -9.32
N PHE A 183 -6.72 -12.45 -8.50
CA PHE A 183 -7.71 -11.39 -8.46
C PHE A 183 -7.66 -10.52 -9.73
N ARG A 184 -6.48 -10.08 -10.16
CA ARG A 184 -6.29 -9.34 -11.42
C ARG A 184 -6.81 -10.07 -12.65
N ARG A 185 -6.64 -11.38 -12.69
CA ARG A 185 -7.16 -12.22 -13.80
C ARG A 185 -8.63 -12.58 -13.67
N GLY A 186 -9.31 -12.12 -12.62
CA GLY A 186 -10.72 -12.44 -12.39
C GLY A 186 -10.99 -13.90 -11.99
N VAL A 187 -9.94 -14.68 -11.63
CA VAL A 187 -10.09 -16.04 -11.12
C VAL A 187 -10.81 -16.03 -9.76
N ILE A 188 -10.54 -15.02 -8.94
CA ILE A 188 -11.32 -14.71 -7.74
C ILE A 188 -11.94 -13.33 -7.90
N ARG A 189 -13.21 -13.20 -7.50
CA ARG A 189 -13.97 -11.94 -7.61
C ARG A 189 -13.92 -11.10 -6.32
N TYR A 190 -13.59 -11.71 -5.20
CA TYR A 190 -13.59 -11.10 -3.87
C TYR A 190 -12.21 -11.19 -3.26
N LEU A 191 -11.64 -10.04 -2.90
CA LEU A 191 -10.37 -9.94 -2.20
C LEU A 191 -10.61 -9.32 -0.83
N ILE A 192 -10.31 -10.06 0.23
CA ILE A 192 -10.41 -9.58 1.62
C ILE A 192 -9.03 -9.08 2.03
N ALA A 193 -8.93 -7.87 2.54
CA ALA A 193 -7.65 -7.27 2.83
C ALA A 193 -7.68 -6.36 4.06
N THR A 194 -6.52 -6.20 4.70
CA THR A 194 -6.30 -5.02 5.54
C THR A 194 -5.88 -3.84 4.67
N ASP A 195 -6.18 -2.60 5.07
CA ASP A 195 -5.78 -1.39 4.37
C ASP A 195 -4.30 -1.38 3.98
N VAL A 196 -3.43 -1.65 4.95
CA VAL A 196 -1.98 -1.67 4.74
C VAL A 196 -1.57 -2.71 3.69
N ALA A 197 -2.23 -3.86 3.65
CA ALA A 197 -1.88 -4.92 2.71
C ALA A 197 -2.40 -4.66 1.29
N ALA A 198 -3.48 -3.91 1.14
CA ALA A 198 -4.06 -3.57 -0.17
C ALA A 198 -3.45 -2.31 -0.79
N ARG A 199 -2.77 -1.47 -0.01
CA ARG A 199 -2.10 -0.26 -0.52
C ARG A 199 -1.03 -0.59 -1.56
N GLY A 200 -0.91 0.27 -2.58
CA GLY A 200 0.01 0.06 -3.69
C GLY A 200 -0.34 -1.10 -4.62
N ILE A 201 -1.49 -1.72 -4.44
CA ILE A 201 -1.99 -2.69 -5.40
C ILE A 201 -2.77 -1.91 -6.46
N ASP A 202 -2.11 -1.65 -7.57
CA ASP A 202 -2.78 -1.12 -8.75
C ASP A 202 -3.76 -2.17 -9.28
N LEU A 203 -5.04 -1.94 -9.07
CA LEU A 203 -6.12 -2.82 -9.49
C LEU A 203 -7.06 -2.03 -10.40
N GLU A 204 -6.85 -2.19 -11.68
CA GLU A 204 -7.81 -1.78 -12.68
C GLU A 204 -9.09 -2.63 -12.56
N ASN A 205 -10.23 -2.05 -12.86
CA ASN A 205 -11.53 -2.73 -12.91
C ASN A 205 -12.20 -3.11 -11.57
N ILE A 206 -11.83 -2.49 -10.46
CA ILE A 206 -12.60 -2.64 -9.21
C ILE A 206 -14.00 -2.05 -9.43
N THR A 207 -15.01 -2.86 -9.20
CA THR A 207 -16.41 -2.43 -9.31
C THR A 207 -17.01 -2.03 -7.97
N HIS A 208 -16.52 -2.63 -6.87
CA HIS A 208 -17.04 -2.38 -5.52
C HIS A 208 -15.93 -2.41 -4.49
N VAL A 209 -16.04 -1.51 -3.52
CA VAL A 209 -15.24 -1.51 -2.30
C VAL A 209 -16.21 -1.65 -1.12
N ILE A 210 -15.95 -2.58 -0.22
CA ILE A 210 -16.75 -2.78 0.98
C ILE A 210 -15.85 -2.62 2.20
N ASN A 211 -16.12 -1.63 3.03
CA ASN A 211 -15.52 -1.50 4.34
C ASN A 211 -16.31 -2.35 5.33
N TYR A 212 -15.81 -3.53 5.66
CA TYR A 212 -16.54 -4.48 6.52
C TYR A 212 -16.49 -4.08 7.98
N ASP A 213 -15.38 -3.53 8.44
CA ASP A 213 -15.18 -2.94 9.77
C ASP A 213 -14.23 -1.73 9.67
N PHE A 214 -14.46 -0.76 10.54
CA PHE A 214 -13.70 0.48 10.63
C PHE A 214 -12.82 0.45 11.88
#